data_6e4b6f1c42e38f6f82de723821ed19ae
#
_entry.id   6e4b6f1c42e38f6f82de723821ed19ae
#
_cell.length_a   1.000
_cell.length_b   1.000
_cell.length_c   1.000
_cell.angle_alpha   90.00
_cell.angle_beta   90.00
_cell.angle_gamma   90.00
#
_symmetry.space_group_name_H-M   'P 1'
#
loop_
_entity.id
_entity.type
_entity.pdbx_description
1 polymer ?
#
loop_
_entity_poly.entity_id
_entity_poly.type
_entity_poly.pdbx_seq_one_letter_code
_entity_poly.pdbx_strand_id
1 'polypeptide(L)'
;MGQKRSPAMYWQSLDMKEKVAFINGVYAGGAKLKYHHKQEVKKQYNQDPSWVEPYYIERFYEIIDEHRSKKAGYDVELIAKALDALYSNYDNTEIPLLEALRIVSLAQDEKTEKADLYLLKAQKRYKTY
;
A
#
# COMPACT_ATOMS: atom_id res chain seq x y z
N MET A 1 -20.07 -1.09 -24.58
CA MET A 1 -18.75 -1.10 -23.94
C MET A 1 -18.76 -0.26 -22.69
N GLY A 2 -18.45 -0.86 -21.56
CA GLY A 2 -18.37 -0.14 -20.31
C GLY A 2 -17.12 0.73 -20.24
N GLN A 3 -17.24 1.94 -19.71
CA GLN A 3 -16.10 2.77 -19.42
C GLN A 3 -15.31 2.16 -18.26
N LYS A 4 -13.99 2.18 -18.39
CA LYS A 4 -13.12 1.73 -17.33
C LYS A 4 -13.22 2.72 -16.16
N ARG A 5 -13.53 2.21 -14.97
CA ARG A 5 -13.59 3.06 -13.78
C ARG A 5 -12.20 3.49 -13.36
N SER A 6 -12.06 4.75 -12.97
CA SER A 6 -10.83 5.21 -12.32
C SER A 6 -10.74 4.57 -10.93
N PRO A 7 -9.52 4.46 -10.37
CA PRO A 7 -9.36 4.01 -8.98
C PRO A 7 -10.21 4.81 -7.99
N ALA A 8 -10.28 6.14 -8.16
CA ALA A 8 -11.11 6.99 -7.29
C ALA A 8 -12.59 6.63 -7.40
N MET A 9 -13.11 6.43 -8.60
CA MET A 9 -14.51 6.06 -8.80
C MET A 9 -14.83 4.71 -8.16
N TYR A 10 -13.95 3.74 -8.34
CA TYR A 10 -14.10 2.43 -7.70
C TYR A 10 -14.15 2.59 -6.18
N TRP A 11 -13.18 3.30 -5.61
CA TRP A 11 -13.11 3.50 -4.16
C TRP A 11 -14.37 4.19 -3.63
N GLN A 12 -14.80 5.25 -4.30
CA GLN A 12 -15.98 6.03 -3.90
C GLN A 12 -17.28 5.24 -4.01
N SER A 13 -17.30 4.18 -4.83
CA SER A 13 -18.48 3.32 -4.96
C SER A 13 -18.65 2.34 -3.79
N LEU A 14 -17.61 2.17 -2.97
CA LEU A 14 -17.63 1.25 -1.84
C LEU A 14 -18.23 1.92 -0.61
N ASP A 15 -18.99 1.16 0.19
CA ASP A 15 -19.38 1.63 1.51
C ASP A 15 -18.24 1.46 2.51
N MET A 16 -18.41 1.94 3.74
CA MET A 16 -17.33 1.89 4.73
C MET A 16 -16.94 0.46 5.07
N LYS A 17 -17.88 -0.47 5.15
CA LYS A 17 -17.57 -1.88 5.43
C LYS A 17 -16.71 -2.48 4.32
N GLU A 18 -17.03 -2.18 3.08
CA GLU A 18 -16.27 -2.65 1.93
C GLU A 18 -14.86 -2.05 1.89
N LYS A 19 -14.75 -0.76 2.21
CA LYS A 19 -13.46 -0.07 2.29
C LYS A 19 -12.56 -0.70 3.36
N VAL A 20 -13.11 -0.94 4.54
CA VAL A 20 -12.39 -1.59 5.65
C VAL A 20 -11.98 -3.01 5.26
N ALA A 21 -12.89 -3.76 4.64
CA ALA A 21 -12.59 -5.11 4.18
C ALA A 21 -11.44 -5.14 3.16
N PHE A 22 -11.45 -4.19 2.23
CA PHE A 22 -10.38 -4.06 1.24
C PHE A 22 -9.02 -3.84 1.93
N ILE A 23 -8.96 -2.88 2.85
CA ILE A 23 -7.72 -2.55 3.55
C ILE A 23 -7.23 -3.75 4.37
N ASN A 24 -8.12 -4.40 5.11
CA ASN A 24 -7.78 -5.59 5.88
C ASN A 24 -7.30 -6.73 4.99
N GLY A 25 -7.88 -6.87 3.80
CA GLY A 25 -7.43 -7.85 2.80
C GLY A 25 -6.00 -7.59 2.34
N VAL A 26 -5.66 -6.32 2.11
CA VAL A 26 -4.29 -5.93 1.74
C VAL A 26 -3.32 -6.25 2.88
N TYR A 27 -3.69 -5.94 4.12
CA TYR A 27 -2.87 -6.23 5.30
C TYR A 27 -2.61 -7.72 5.44
N ALA A 28 -3.67 -8.53 5.33
CA ALA A 28 -3.55 -9.98 5.44
C ALA A 28 -2.70 -10.56 4.31
N GLY A 29 -2.92 -10.10 3.08
CA GLY A 29 -2.14 -10.53 1.93
C GLY A 29 -0.67 -10.17 2.05
N GLY A 30 -0.38 -8.93 2.46
CA GLY A 30 1.00 -8.47 2.66
C GLY A 30 1.73 -9.27 3.75
N ALA A 31 1.05 -9.48 4.88
CA ALA A 31 1.61 -10.28 5.98
C ALA A 31 1.91 -11.71 5.54
N LYS A 32 1.01 -12.30 4.76
CA LYS A 32 1.16 -13.68 4.28
C LYS A 32 2.30 -13.79 3.27
N LEU A 33 2.42 -12.85 2.35
CA LEU A 33 3.52 -12.81 1.39
C LEU A 33 4.87 -12.68 2.11
N LYS A 34 4.95 -11.78 3.08
CA LYS A 34 6.15 -11.58 3.88
C LYS A 34 6.53 -12.86 4.63
N TYR A 35 5.55 -13.52 5.23
CA TYR A 35 5.76 -14.79 5.94
C TYR A 35 6.32 -15.85 4.99
N HIS A 36 5.69 -16.07 3.86
CA HIS A 36 6.14 -17.08 2.89
C HIS A 36 7.54 -16.76 2.36
N HIS A 37 7.81 -15.50 2.07
CA HIS A 37 9.13 -15.10 1.59
C HIS A 37 10.22 -15.39 2.64
N LYS A 38 9.95 -15.07 3.90
CA LYS A 38 10.88 -15.37 4.99
C LYS A 38 11.14 -16.86 5.12
N GLN A 39 10.12 -17.71 4.92
CA GLN A 39 10.29 -19.16 4.95
C GLN A 39 11.19 -19.64 3.81
N GLU A 40 11.04 -19.08 2.62
CA GLU A 40 11.90 -19.42 1.47
C GLU A 40 13.36 -19.00 1.72
N VAL A 41 13.57 -17.82 2.29
CA VAL A 41 14.91 -17.36 2.67
C VAL A 41 15.55 -18.32 3.67
N LYS A 42 14.79 -18.75 4.66
CA LYS A 42 15.26 -19.70 5.68
C LYS A 42 15.66 -21.06 5.05
N LYS A 43 14.85 -21.55 4.11
CA LYS A 43 15.16 -22.78 3.37
C LYS A 43 16.46 -22.64 2.59
N GLN A 44 16.69 -21.48 1.98
CA GLN A 44 17.90 -21.22 1.23
C GLN A 44 19.14 -21.29 2.11
N TYR A 45 19.11 -20.68 3.30
CA TYR A 45 20.19 -20.79 4.28
C TYR A 45 20.43 -22.23 4.74
N ASN A 46 19.36 -22.99 4.94
CA ASN A 46 19.47 -24.37 5.37
C ASN A 46 20.14 -25.27 4.31
N GLN A 47 19.88 -24.96 3.02
CA GLN A 47 20.48 -25.70 1.91
C GLN A 47 21.93 -25.30 1.65
N ASP A 48 22.26 -24.04 1.86
CA ASP A 48 23.58 -23.48 1.62
C ASP A 48 23.90 -22.44 2.69
N PRO A 49 24.56 -22.83 3.79
CA PRO A 49 24.89 -21.92 4.88
C PRO A 49 25.79 -20.75 4.47
N SER A 50 26.48 -20.86 3.32
CA SER A 50 27.33 -19.78 2.81
C SER A 50 26.56 -18.80 1.92
N TRP A 51 25.26 -19.04 1.68
CA TRP A 51 24.43 -18.16 0.86
C TRP A 51 24.34 -16.79 1.50
N VAL A 52 24.55 -15.76 0.68
CA VAL A 52 24.45 -14.37 1.11
C VAL A 52 23.12 -13.81 0.65
N GLU A 53 22.32 -13.34 1.62
CA GLU A 53 21.01 -12.75 1.33
C GLU A 53 21.17 -11.51 0.45
N PRO A 54 20.46 -11.43 -0.70
CA PRO A 54 20.47 -10.23 -1.52
C PRO A 54 19.96 -9.01 -0.75
N TYR A 55 20.62 -7.87 -0.95
CA TYR A 55 20.30 -6.63 -0.23
C TYR A 55 18.86 -6.15 -0.41
N TYR A 56 18.24 -6.47 -1.54
CA TYR A 56 16.88 -5.99 -1.85
C TYR A 56 15.81 -6.69 -1.02
N ILE A 57 16.11 -7.79 -0.34
CA ILE A 57 15.11 -8.52 0.47
C ILE A 57 14.62 -7.68 1.63
N GLU A 58 15.52 -6.98 2.32
CA GLU A 58 15.15 -6.03 3.38
C GLU A 58 14.23 -4.94 2.83
N ARG A 59 14.57 -4.40 1.66
CA ARG A 59 13.78 -3.36 1.01
C ARG A 59 12.40 -3.88 0.61
N PHE A 60 12.31 -5.13 0.18
CA PHE A 60 11.03 -5.77 -0.14
C PHE A 60 10.11 -5.81 1.08
N TYR A 61 10.65 -6.18 2.24
CA TYR A 61 9.87 -6.19 3.49
C TYR A 61 9.45 -4.79 3.91
N GLU A 62 10.32 -3.81 3.77
CA GLU A 62 9.99 -2.41 4.06
C GLU A 62 8.82 -1.93 3.20
N ILE A 63 8.83 -2.26 1.91
CA ILE A 63 7.77 -1.87 0.99
C ILE A 63 6.44 -2.47 1.42
N ILE A 64 6.42 -3.74 1.80
CA ILE A 64 5.19 -4.38 2.30
C ILE A 64 4.71 -3.64 3.55
N ASP A 65 5.60 -3.36 4.49
CA ASP A 65 5.27 -2.70 5.75
C ASP A 65 4.78 -1.26 5.55
N GLU A 66 5.23 -0.58 4.50
CA GLU A 66 4.80 0.78 4.18
C GLU A 66 3.33 0.88 3.80
N HIS A 67 2.70 -0.25 3.44
CA HIS A 67 1.28 -0.30 3.12
C HIS A 67 0.38 -0.38 4.35
N ARG A 68 0.96 -0.41 5.53
CA ARG A 68 0.22 -0.49 6.78
C ARG A 68 0.70 0.58 7.75
N SER A 69 -0.23 1.40 8.25
CA SER A 69 0.09 2.39 9.26
C SER A 69 0.19 1.73 10.63
N LYS A 70 1.33 1.89 11.30
CA LYS A 70 1.52 1.43 12.68
C LYS A 70 0.75 2.31 13.66
N LYS A 71 0.70 3.63 13.40
CA LYS A 71 -0.01 4.58 14.26
C LYS A 71 -1.52 4.39 14.24
N ALA A 72 -2.09 4.11 13.06
CA ALA A 72 -3.51 3.82 12.97
C ALA A 72 -3.87 2.50 13.68
N GLY A 73 -2.94 1.53 13.68
CA GLY A 73 -3.16 0.25 14.35
C GLY A 73 -4.40 -0.45 13.84
N TYR A 74 -5.34 -0.70 14.76
CA TYR A 74 -6.61 -1.36 14.43
C TYR A 74 -7.67 -0.39 13.92
N ASP A 75 -7.42 0.92 13.90
CA ASP A 75 -8.37 1.91 13.41
C ASP A 75 -8.27 2.02 11.89
N VAL A 76 -8.78 1.00 11.21
CA VAL A 76 -8.74 0.91 9.75
C VAL A 76 -9.64 1.95 9.10
N GLU A 77 -10.72 2.37 9.78
CA GLU A 77 -11.59 3.44 9.28
C GLU A 77 -10.84 4.75 9.10
N LEU A 78 -9.87 5.03 9.98
CA LEU A 78 -9.02 6.22 9.86
C LEU A 78 -8.27 6.22 8.52
N ILE A 79 -7.74 5.07 8.13
CA ILE A 79 -7.04 4.92 6.85
C ILE A 79 -8.02 5.01 5.67
N ALA A 80 -9.22 4.44 5.82
CA ALA A 80 -10.25 4.56 4.78
C ALA A 80 -10.63 6.02 4.55
N LYS A 81 -10.77 6.81 5.61
CA LYS A 81 -11.05 8.25 5.52
C LYS A 81 -9.89 9.02 4.89
N ALA A 82 -8.66 8.62 5.17
CA ALA A 82 -7.48 9.22 4.54
C ALA A 82 -7.48 8.95 3.02
N LEU A 83 -7.89 7.77 2.60
CA LEU A 83 -8.05 7.45 1.18
C LEU A 83 -9.17 8.26 0.55
N ASP A 84 -10.30 8.45 1.26
CA ASP A 84 -11.37 9.33 0.80
C ASP A 84 -10.85 10.74 0.52
N ALA A 85 -10.05 11.26 1.44
CA ALA A 85 -9.47 12.60 1.30
C ALA A 85 -8.49 12.68 0.13
N LEU A 86 -7.65 11.66 -0.05
CA LEU A 86 -6.70 11.61 -1.16
C LEU A 86 -7.44 11.65 -2.50
N TYR A 87 -8.48 10.83 -2.65
CA TYR A 87 -9.23 10.72 -3.89
C TYR A 87 -10.23 11.87 -4.12
N SER A 88 -10.42 12.73 -3.12
CA SER A 88 -11.22 13.95 -3.32
C SER A 88 -10.49 14.98 -4.17
N ASN A 89 -9.18 14.86 -4.32
CA ASN A 89 -8.37 15.71 -5.18
C ASN A 89 -8.39 15.15 -6.61
N TYR A 90 -8.79 15.98 -7.58
CA TYR A 90 -8.87 15.59 -8.98
C TYR A 90 -7.56 15.00 -9.50
N ASP A 91 -6.42 15.56 -9.07
CA ASP A 91 -5.10 15.11 -9.54
C ASP A 91 -4.73 13.70 -9.08
N ASN A 92 -5.49 13.14 -8.14
CA ASN A 92 -5.20 11.83 -7.56
C ASN A 92 -6.11 10.71 -8.07
N THR A 93 -7.09 11.04 -8.93
CA THR A 93 -8.16 10.09 -9.31
C THR A 93 -7.66 8.84 -10.01
N GLU A 94 -6.53 8.90 -10.70
CA GLU A 94 -5.98 7.77 -11.45
C GLU A 94 -4.89 7.01 -10.68
N ILE A 95 -4.58 7.39 -9.46
CA ILE A 95 -3.58 6.68 -8.65
C ILE A 95 -4.13 5.32 -8.22
N PRO A 96 -3.42 4.21 -8.52
CA PRO A 96 -3.88 2.87 -8.11
C PRO A 96 -4.07 2.77 -6.60
N LEU A 97 -5.05 1.96 -6.18
CA LEU A 97 -5.44 1.84 -4.77
C LEU A 97 -4.27 1.44 -3.86
N LEU A 98 -3.44 0.49 -4.28
CA LEU A 98 -2.30 0.05 -3.45
C LEU A 98 -1.27 1.15 -3.26
N GLU A 99 -1.00 1.95 -4.30
CA GLU A 99 -0.09 3.08 -4.18
C GLU A 99 -0.67 4.17 -3.28
N ALA A 100 -1.97 4.45 -3.43
CA ALA A 100 -2.67 5.41 -2.57
C ALA A 100 -2.63 4.97 -1.10
N LEU A 101 -2.87 3.69 -0.84
CA LEU A 101 -2.83 3.13 0.51
C LEU A 101 -1.44 3.29 1.14
N ARG A 102 -0.39 3.02 0.38
CA ARG A 102 0.99 3.21 0.84
C ARG A 102 1.27 4.67 1.20
N ILE A 103 0.83 5.60 0.34
CA ILE A 103 1.02 7.04 0.55
C ILE A 103 0.33 7.50 1.84
N VAL A 104 -0.97 7.17 2.01
CA VAL A 104 -1.69 7.61 3.21
C VAL A 104 -1.17 6.93 4.47
N SER A 105 -0.71 5.68 4.39
CA SER A 105 -0.14 4.98 5.53
C SER A 105 1.17 5.62 5.98
N LEU A 106 2.03 5.99 5.04
CA LEU A 106 3.27 6.71 5.35
C LEU A 106 2.98 8.07 5.97
N ALA A 107 2.01 8.80 5.43
CA ALA A 107 1.61 10.11 5.97
C ALA A 107 1.08 9.97 7.40
N GLN A 108 0.26 8.95 7.65
CA GLN A 108 -0.29 8.69 8.98
C GLN A 108 0.81 8.38 10.00
N ASP A 109 1.88 7.74 9.56
CA ASP A 109 3.04 7.40 10.40
C ASP A 109 4.07 8.55 10.48
N GLU A 110 3.68 9.74 10.05
CA GLU A 110 4.51 10.96 10.10
C GLU A 110 5.77 10.89 9.21
N LYS A 111 5.79 9.98 8.25
CA LYS A 111 6.85 9.91 7.24
C LYS A 111 6.49 10.82 6.07
N THR A 112 6.32 12.11 6.39
CA THR A 112 5.73 13.10 5.50
C THR A 112 6.54 13.33 4.23
N GLU A 113 7.87 13.43 4.34
CA GLU A 113 8.72 13.64 3.16
C GLU A 113 8.59 12.51 2.15
N LYS A 114 8.58 11.27 2.65
CA LYS A 114 8.46 10.08 1.81
C LYS A 114 7.07 9.99 1.19
N ALA A 115 6.03 10.26 1.98
CA ALA A 115 4.65 10.27 1.50
C ALA A 115 4.47 11.33 0.40
N ASP A 116 4.98 12.55 0.61
CA ASP A 116 4.88 13.63 -0.35
C ASP A 116 5.63 13.31 -1.65
N LEU A 117 6.81 12.71 -1.54
CA LEU A 117 7.58 12.30 -2.71
C LEU A 117 6.83 11.26 -3.53
N TYR A 118 6.27 10.24 -2.88
CA TYR A 118 5.53 9.19 -3.56
C TYR A 118 4.23 9.73 -4.18
N LEU A 119 3.56 10.66 -3.50
CA LEU A 119 2.38 11.31 -4.04
C LEU A 119 2.72 12.09 -5.31
N LEU A 120 3.78 12.89 -5.26
CA LEU A 120 4.21 13.67 -6.42
C LEU A 120 4.56 12.77 -7.60
N LYS A 121 5.29 11.70 -7.35
CA LYS A 121 5.64 10.72 -8.39
C LYS A 121 4.40 10.04 -8.97
N ALA A 122 3.44 9.67 -8.10
CA ALA A 122 2.20 9.04 -8.54
C ALA A 122 1.35 9.99 -9.39
N GLN A 123 1.25 11.25 -8.99
CA GLN A 123 0.53 12.26 -9.77
C GLN A 123 1.12 12.44 -11.16
N LYS A 124 2.44 12.40 -11.28
CA LYS A 124 3.11 12.50 -12.59
C LYS A 124 2.91 11.25 -13.43
N ARG A 125 2.95 10.08 -12.79
CA ARG A 125 2.84 8.78 -13.48
C ARG A 125 1.42 8.49 -13.93
N TYR A 126 0.43 8.86 -13.12
CA TYR A 126 -0.99 8.58 -13.36
C TYR A 126 -1.76 9.86 -13.54
N LYS A 127 -1.44 10.57 -14.60
CA LYS A 127 -2.09 11.86 -14.89
C LYS A 127 -3.56 11.69 -15.24
N THR A 128 -4.36 12.64 -14.73
CA THR A 128 -5.79 12.70 -14.96
C THR A 128 -6.09 13.70 -16.09
N TYR A 129 -6.05 13.26 -17.33
CA TYR A 129 -6.60 14.02 -18.48
C TYR A 129 -6.60 13.23 -19.77
#